data_672a38047751a8e309d1dfede250ca5f
#
_entry.id   672a38047751a8e309d1dfede250ca5f
#
_cell.length_a   1.000
_cell.length_b   1.000
_cell.length_c   1.000
_cell.angle_alpha   90.00
_cell.angle_beta   90.00
_cell.angle_gamma   90.00
#
_symmetry.space_group_name_H-M   'P 1'
#
loop_
_entity.id
_entity.type
_entity.pdbx_description
1 polymer ?
#
loop_
_entity_poly.entity_id
_entity_poly.type
_entity_poly.pdbx_seq_one_letter_code
_entity_poly.pdbx_strand_id
1 'polypeptide(L)'
;MQLRYVFTELGNGLRRNLSMHIAVILTLFVSLTLVGLGVLLNQEAGKVSDRWGSQLTVTVYLCSPHDANPACTGEVTGAQRTAVQKVIDDNSQVSSTEFISQQSAFETLKEQFPGKYDGPNSPITAADMPQSIRITLKDPNQFRDVESAVVGLDGVSRVQDVHKVLKPIYSTISRLKWGGFGTAVVLVIAALMLVANTIRLAAFARRREIGIMRLVGASTLYIALPFLLEALVTAVLGVVLAGAALWGFMELVVKRQLSVDLSFIPWVGNHDYLLALIAVAILGPVLTLVPTLVLTRKYLKV
;
A
#
# COMPACT_ATOMS: atom_id res chain seq x y z
N MET A 1 26.20 -9.08 -39.41
CA MET A 1 27.32 -8.16 -39.00
C MET A 1 26.86 -7.02 -38.08
N GLN A 2 25.67 -6.48 -38.24
CA GLN A 2 25.18 -5.30 -37.48
C GLN A 2 24.98 -5.51 -35.98
N LEU A 3 24.42 -6.63 -35.56
CA LEU A 3 24.13 -6.93 -34.13
C LEU A 3 25.41 -7.05 -33.28
N ARG A 4 26.44 -7.69 -33.81
CA ARG A 4 27.73 -7.84 -33.11
C ARG A 4 28.41 -6.51 -32.84
N TYR A 5 28.33 -5.57 -33.78
CA TYR A 5 28.82 -4.20 -33.62
C TYR A 5 28.08 -3.46 -32.51
N VAL A 6 26.75 -3.55 -32.49
CA VAL A 6 25.89 -2.89 -31.48
C VAL A 6 26.21 -3.40 -30.07
N PHE A 7 26.37 -4.71 -29.89
CA PHE A 7 26.72 -5.29 -28.56
C PHE A 7 28.15 -4.93 -28.13
N THR A 8 29.10 -4.82 -29.05
CA THR A 8 30.47 -4.39 -28.73
C THR A 8 30.49 -2.92 -28.32
N GLU A 9 29.78 -2.06 -29.03
CA GLU A 9 29.61 -0.65 -28.69
C GLU A 9 28.90 -0.45 -27.33
N LEU A 10 27.86 -1.25 -27.05
CA LEU A 10 27.17 -1.25 -25.76
C LEU A 10 28.14 -1.57 -24.61
N GLY A 11 28.96 -2.63 -24.75
CA GLY A 11 29.96 -3.02 -23.75
C GLY A 11 31.03 -1.94 -23.52
N ASN A 12 31.48 -1.31 -24.57
CA ASN A 12 32.45 -0.21 -24.51
C ASN A 12 31.84 1.06 -23.90
N GLY A 13 30.57 1.39 -24.23
CA GLY A 13 29.84 2.51 -23.67
C GLY A 13 29.66 2.38 -22.16
N LEU A 14 29.20 1.20 -21.69
CA LEU A 14 29.00 0.90 -20.27
C LEU A 14 30.33 0.96 -19.49
N ARG A 15 31.42 0.42 -20.01
CA ARG A 15 32.72 0.43 -19.32
C ARG A 15 33.34 1.82 -19.24
N ARG A 16 33.20 2.65 -20.29
CA ARG A 16 33.81 3.98 -20.35
C ARG A 16 33.21 4.97 -19.35
N ASN A 17 31.93 4.79 -18.99
CA ASN A 17 31.19 5.67 -18.06
C ASN A 17 30.55 4.91 -16.90
N LEU A 18 31.26 3.89 -16.37
CA LEU A 18 30.72 2.94 -15.39
C LEU A 18 30.15 3.64 -14.14
N SER A 19 30.87 4.62 -13.59
CA SER A 19 30.43 5.36 -12.39
C SER A 19 29.09 6.06 -12.60
N MET A 20 28.87 6.59 -13.80
CA MET A 20 27.65 7.30 -14.15
C MET A 20 26.47 6.33 -14.35
N HIS A 21 26.69 5.18 -15.00
CA HIS A 21 25.67 4.13 -15.11
C HIS A 21 25.30 3.55 -13.75
N ILE A 22 26.28 3.34 -12.86
CA ILE A 22 26.00 2.91 -11.48
C ILE A 22 25.14 3.93 -10.76
N ALA A 23 25.42 5.22 -10.87
CA ALA A 23 24.61 6.26 -10.25
C ALA A 23 23.16 6.26 -10.76
N VAL A 24 22.95 6.11 -12.08
CA VAL A 24 21.63 6.01 -12.69
C VAL A 24 20.89 4.74 -12.22
N ILE A 25 21.57 3.57 -12.24
CA ILE A 25 21.00 2.30 -11.79
C ILE A 25 20.59 2.40 -10.31
N LEU A 26 21.44 2.97 -9.45
CA LEU A 26 21.14 3.14 -8.02
C LEU A 26 19.95 4.07 -7.79
N THR A 27 19.89 5.19 -8.51
CA THR A 27 18.77 6.12 -8.42
C THR A 27 17.47 5.47 -8.91
N LEU A 28 17.51 4.75 -10.03
CA LEU A 28 16.35 3.98 -10.54
C LEU A 28 15.94 2.88 -9.55
N PHE A 29 16.88 2.14 -9.02
CA PHE A 29 16.65 1.10 -8.01
C PHE A 29 15.87 1.66 -6.81
N VAL A 30 16.37 2.74 -6.20
CA VAL A 30 15.71 3.35 -5.03
C VAL A 30 14.34 3.93 -5.40
N SER A 31 14.25 4.66 -6.51
CA SER A 31 12.98 5.24 -6.98
C SER A 31 11.93 4.17 -7.26
N LEU A 32 12.30 3.12 -8.01
CA LEU A 32 11.39 2.04 -8.37
C LEU A 32 11.00 1.18 -7.16
N THR A 33 11.91 0.98 -6.21
CA THR A 33 11.59 0.30 -4.94
C THR A 33 10.57 1.10 -4.13
N LEU A 34 10.73 2.43 -4.03
CA LEU A 34 9.75 3.29 -3.33
C LEU A 34 8.39 3.30 -4.04
N VAL A 35 8.37 3.33 -5.37
CA VAL A 35 7.11 3.19 -6.12
C VAL A 35 6.46 1.83 -5.86
N GLY A 36 7.23 0.74 -5.92
CA GLY A 36 6.73 -0.60 -5.63
C GLY A 36 6.19 -0.75 -4.21
N LEU A 37 6.89 -0.20 -3.20
CA LEU A 37 6.39 -0.12 -1.83
C LEU A 37 5.11 0.71 -1.73
N GLY A 38 5.01 1.81 -2.46
CA GLY A 38 3.79 2.61 -2.53
C GLY A 38 2.60 1.83 -3.10
N VAL A 39 2.82 0.99 -4.12
CA VAL A 39 1.80 0.08 -4.66
C VAL A 39 1.40 -0.97 -3.61
N LEU A 40 2.36 -1.62 -2.94
CA LEU A 40 2.07 -2.59 -1.88
C LEU A 40 1.30 -1.97 -0.72
N LEU A 41 1.68 -0.77 -0.25
CA LEU A 41 0.96 -0.05 0.79
C LEU A 41 -0.48 0.32 0.37
N ASN A 42 -0.68 0.64 -0.91
CA ASN A 42 -2.03 0.89 -1.43
C ASN A 42 -2.89 -0.37 -1.45
N GLN A 43 -2.33 -1.51 -1.82
CA GLN A 43 -3.01 -2.81 -1.79
C GLN A 43 -3.33 -3.23 -0.35
N GLU A 44 -2.39 -3.04 0.58
CA GLU A 44 -2.60 -3.29 2.00
C GLU A 44 -3.74 -2.45 2.57
N ALA A 45 -3.75 -1.14 2.28
CA ALA A 45 -4.83 -0.25 2.69
C ALA A 45 -6.19 -0.69 2.15
N GLY A 46 -6.24 -1.17 0.90
CA GLY A 46 -7.44 -1.75 0.29
C GLY A 46 -7.93 -2.98 1.05
N LYS A 47 -7.05 -3.97 1.28
CA LYS A 47 -7.41 -5.20 2.00
C LYS A 47 -7.88 -4.96 3.43
N VAL A 48 -7.21 -4.07 4.14
CA VAL A 48 -7.64 -3.64 5.48
C VAL A 48 -9.00 -2.97 5.41
N SER A 49 -9.23 -2.11 4.40
CA SER A 49 -10.52 -1.48 4.17
C SER A 49 -11.63 -2.47 3.83
N ASP A 50 -11.36 -3.44 2.95
CA ASP A 50 -12.36 -4.43 2.52
C ASP A 50 -12.72 -5.39 3.65
N ARG A 51 -11.74 -5.82 4.45
CA ARG A 51 -11.98 -6.76 5.54
C ARG A 51 -12.62 -6.09 6.76
N TRP A 52 -12.26 -4.86 7.04
CA TRP A 52 -12.73 -4.12 8.21
C TRP A 52 -13.67 -2.98 7.86
N GLY A 53 -13.72 -2.55 6.62
CA GLY A 53 -14.59 -1.50 6.12
C GLY A 53 -16.04 -1.93 5.99
N SER A 54 -16.28 -3.22 5.71
CA SER A 54 -17.63 -3.82 5.84
C SER A 54 -18.08 -3.98 7.32
N GLN A 55 -17.12 -3.88 8.26
CA GLN A 55 -17.33 -3.76 9.69
C GLN A 55 -17.23 -2.31 10.17
N LEU A 56 -17.51 -1.32 9.31
CA LEU A 56 -17.69 0.07 9.70
C LEU A 56 -18.99 0.20 10.50
N THR A 57 -18.99 -0.51 11.61
CA THR A 57 -20.12 -0.64 12.51
C THR A 57 -19.84 0.12 13.78
N VAL A 58 -20.85 0.79 14.28
CA VAL A 58 -20.87 1.29 15.64
C VAL A 58 -21.40 0.14 16.51
N THR A 59 -20.64 -0.25 17.51
CA THR A 59 -21.08 -1.27 18.45
C THR A 59 -21.51 -0.64 19.75
N VAL A 60 -22.78 -0.81 20.09
CA VAL A 60 -23.35 -0.39 21.35
C VAL A 60 -23.29 -1.57 22.32
N TYR A 61 -22.41 -1.48 23.30
CA TYR A 61 -22.32 -2.48 24.37
C TYR A 61 -23.37 -2.20 25.45
N LEU A 62 -24.13 -3.21 25.80
CA LEU A 62 -25.15 -3.14 26.82
C LEU A 62 -24.55 -3.48 28.19
N CYS A 63 -25.20 -3.01 29.24
CA CYS A 63 -24.77 -3.25 30.62
C CYS A 63 -24.67 -4.74 30.92
N SER A 64 -23.56 -5.17 31.50
CA SER A 64 -23.33 -6.52 32.03
C SER A 64 -23.35 -6.55 33.56
N PRO A 65 -23.44 -7.75 34.21
CA PRO A 65 -23.51 -7.83 35.67
C PRO A 65 -22.33 -7.21 36.42
N HIS A 66 -21.16 -7.19 35.79
CA HIS A 66 -19.89 -6.66 36.36
C HIS A 66 -19.34 -5.52 35.52
N ASP A 67 -20.22 -4.63 35.07
CA ASP A 67 -19.80 -3.52 34.20
C ASP A 67 -19.01 -2.48 35.00
N ALA A 68 -17.95 -1.96 34.35
CA ALA A 68 -17.13 -0.91 34.93
C ALA A 68 -17.78 0.49 34.84
N ASN A 69 -18.85 0.63 34.04
CA ASN A 69 -19.56 1.90 33.92
C ASN A 69 -20.49 2.10 35.15
N PRO A 70 -20.29 3.17 35.93
CA PRO A 70 -21.14 3.42 37.11
C PRO A 70 -22.61 3.69 36.78
N ALA A 71 -22.96 3.97 35.53
CA ALA A 71 -24.35 4.09 35.08
C ALA A 71 -25.04 2.72 34.93
N CYS A 72 -24.29 1.61 34.91
CA CYS A 72 -24.83 0.26 34.84
C CYS A 72 -25.08 -0.27 36.26
N THR A 73 -26.33 -0.40 36.63
CA THR A 73 -26.75 -0.93 37.95
C THR A 73 -26.92 -2.47 37.97
N GLY A 74 -26.60 -3.13 36.85
CA GLY A 74 -26.72 -4.58 36.66
C GLY A 74 -26.85 -4.95 35.19
N GLU A 75 -27.21 -6.20 34.93
CA GLU A 75 -27.40 -6.67 33.54
C GLU A 75 -28.62 -5.96 32.89
N VAL A 76 -28.45 -5.62 31.60
CA VAL A 76 -29.51 -4.97 30.81
C VAL A 76 -30.80 -5.80 30.81
N THR A 77 -31.92 -5.17 31.14
CA THR A 77 -33.24 -5.79 31.10
C THR A 77 -33.79 -5.87 29.67
N GLY A 78 -34.71 -6.80 29.40
CA GLY A 78 -35.36 -6.90 28.10
C GLY A 78 -36.04 -5.61 27.64
N ALA A 79 -36.67 -4.87 28.61
CA ALA A 79 -37.31 -3.59 28.33
C ALA A 79 -36.30 -2.50 27.90
N GLN A 80 -35.19 -2.38 28.62
CA GLN A 80 -34.12 -1.45 28.29
C GLN A 80 -33.52 -1.77 26.90
N ARG A 81 -33.22 -3.05 26.62
CA ARG A 81 -32.72 -3.48 25.31
C ARG A 81 -33.69 -3.11 24.19
N THR A 82 -34.99 -3.36 24.35
CA THR A 82 -35.99 -3.00 23.34
C THR A 82 -36.08 -1.48 23.14
N ALA A 83 -35.95 -0.70 24.21
CA ALA A 83 -35.95 0.75 24.12
C ALA A 83 -34.72 1.26 23.37
N VAL A 84 -33.51 0.75 23.65
CA VAL A 84 -32.27 1.08 22.92
C VAL A 84 -32.38 0.67 21.46
N GLN A 85 -32.86 -0.56 21.16
CA GLN A 85 -33.06 -1.04 19.80
C GLN A 85 -34.00 -0.13 19.02
N LYS A 86 -35.11 0.30 19.62
CA LYS A 86 -36.05 1.20 18.97
C LYS A 86 -35.43 2.56 18.61
N VAL A 87 -34.67 3.15 19.52
CA VAL A 87 -33.95 4.43 19.23
C VAL A 87 -32.98 4.27 18.08
N ILE A 88 -32.28 3.13 17.98
CA ILE A 88 -31.36 2.82 16.91
C ILE A 88 -32.12 2.65 15.58
N ASP A 89 -33.19 1.87 15.55
CA ASP A 89 -33.98 1.56 14.35
C ASP A 89 -34.72 2.79 13.80
N ASP A 90 -35.15 3.71 14.68
CA ASP A 90 -35.79 4.97 14.30
C ASP A 90 -34.77 5.99 13.71
N ASN A 91 -33.46 5.74 13.77
CA ASN A 91 -32.44 6.65 13.27
C ASN A 91 -32.27 6.49 11.75
N SER A 92 -32.43 7.57 11.00
CA SER A 92 -32.38 7.57 9.54
C SER A 92 -31.01 7.19 8.94
N GLN A 93 -29.93 7.30 9.70
CA GLN A 93 -28.57 6.96 9.30
C GLN A 93 -28.25 5.47 9.42
N VAL A 94 -29.09 4.71 10.10
CA VAL A 94 -28.92 3.28 10.26
C VAL A 94 -29.34 2.54 9.00
N SER A 95 -28.51 1.64 8.52
CA SER A 95 -28.79 0.75 7.40
C SER A 95 -29.30 -0.61 7.86
N SER A 96 -28.63 -1.19 8.86
CA SER A 96 -29.03 -2.46 9.48
C SER A 96 -28.51 -2.55 10.90
N THR A 97 -29.17 -3.38 11.71
CA THR A 97 -28.77 -3.70 13.08
C THR A 97 -28.65 -5.19 13.25
N GLU A 98 -27.69 -5.63 14.05
CA GLU A 98 -27.45 -7.01 14.40
C GLU A 98 -27.28 -7.11 15.92
N PHE A 99 -28.14 -7.90 16.58
CA PHE A 99 -28.00 -8.19 18.00
C PHE A 99 -27.01 -9.34 18.22
N ILE A 100 -26.01 -9.13 19.04
CA ILE A 100 -25.00 -10.11 19.40
C ILE A 100 -25.24 -10.52 20.87
N SER A 101 -25.60 -11.78 21.04
CA SER A 101 -25.77 -12.36 22.37
C SER A 101 -24.42 -12.63 23.04
N GLN A 102 -24.41 -12.83 24.35
CA GLN A 102 -23.23 -13.24 25.12
C GLN A 102 -22.60 -14.50 24.53
N GLN A 103 -23.43 -15.49 24.16
CA GLN A 103 -22.97 -16.74 23.57
C GLN A 103 -22.28 -16.51 22.21
N SER A 104 -22.89 -15.75 21.30
CA SER A 104 -22.31 -15.44 20.01
C SER A 104 -21.00 -14.60 20.12
N ALA A 105 -20.97 -13.69 21.10
CA ALA A 105 -19.75 -12.92 21.38
C ALA A 105 -18.61 -13.83 21.85
N PHE A 106 -18.91 -14.80 22.70
CA PHE A 106 -17.95 -15.78 23.21
C PHE A 106 -17.46 -16.74 22.12
N GLU A 107 -18.33 -17.20 21.23
CA GLU A 107 -17.96 -18.02 20.06
C GLU A 107 -17.04 -17.26 19.13
N THR A 108 -17.38 -16.01 18.82
CA THR A 108 -16.50 -15.13 18.02
C THR A 108 -15.13 -14.94 18.67
N LEU A 109 -15.08 -14.80 20.01
CA LEU A 109 -13.81 -14.68 20.73
C LEU A 109 -12.94 -15.94 20.58
N LYS A 110 -13.56 -17.14 20.66
CA LYS A 110 -12.85 -18.42 20.45
C LYS A 110 -12.33 -18.56 19.03
N GLU A 111 -13.12 -18.18 18.02
CA GLU A 111 -12.69 -18.20 16.62
C GLU A 111 -11.53 -17.25 16.35
N GLN A 112 -11.50 -16.09 17.01
CA GLN A 112 -10.41 -15.11 16.86
C GLN A 112 -9.12 -15.53 17.58
N PHE A 113 -9.25 -16.31 18.68
CA PHE A 113 -8.11 -16.75 19.48
C PHE A 113 -8.17 -18.27 19.75
N PRO A 114 -7.95 -19.09 18.71
CA PRO A 114 -8.02 -20.55 18.84
C PRO A 114 -7.06 -21.07 19.90
N GLY A 115 -7.54 -21.97 20.74
CA GLY A 115 -6.73 -22.61 21.78
C GLY A 115 -6.54 -21.79 23.07
N LYS A 116 -6.92 -20.52 23.09
CA LYS A 116 -6.75 -19.66 24.28
C LYS A 116 -7.95 -19.71 25.23
N TYR A 117 -9.15 -19.83 24.70
CA TYR A 117 -10.41 -19.79 25.47
C TYR A 117 -11.28 -21.04 25.29
N ASP A 118 -10.77 -22.10 24.66
CA ASP A 118 -11.49 -23.34 24.36
C ASP A 118 -11.38 -24.39 25.46
N GLY A 119 -10.55 -24.18 26.50
CA GLY A 119 -10.32 -25.16 27.55
C GLY A 119 -11.30 -25.08 28.71
N PRO A 120 -11.43 -26.18 29.50
CA PRO A 120 -12.29 -26.21 30.70
C PRO A 120 -11.86 -25.23 31.79
N ASN A 121 -10.64 -24.72 31.74
CA ASN A 121 -10.08 -23.72 32.65
C ASN A 121 -9.99 -22.32 31.99
N SER A 122 -10.86 -22.03 31.02
CA SER A 122 -10.92 -20.70 30.43
C SER A 122 -11.23 -19.65 31.53
N PRO A 123 -10.43 -18.55 31.59
CA PRO A 123 -10.67 -17.49 32.57
C PRO A 123 -11.91 -16.65 32.24
N ILE A 124 -12.51 -16.85 31.07
CA ILE A 124 -13.68 -16.10 30.57
C ILE A 124 -14.73 -17.11 30.11
N THR A 125 -15.98 -16.84 30.46
CA THR A 125 -17.17 -17.61 30.06
C THR A 125 -18.10 -16.77 29.21
N ALA A 126 -19.11 -17.38 28.59
CA ALA A 126 -20.13 -16.63 27.85
C ALA A 126 -20.89 -15.61 28.73
N ALA A 127 -21.07 -15.91 30.02
CA ALA A 127 -21.73 -15.00 30.96
C ALA A 127 -20.92 -13.71 31.25
N ASP A 128 -19.60 -13.75 31.04
CA ASP A 128 -18.73 -12.60 31.24
C ASP A 128 -18.73 -11.66 30.01
N MET A 129 -19.29 -12.12 28.89
CA MET A 129 -19.36 -11.31 27.67
C MET A 129 -20.52 -10.33 27.71
N PRO A 130 -20.33 -9.05 27.33
CA PRO A 130 -21.45 -8.11 27.23
C PRO A 130 -22.33 -8.44 26.02
N GLN A 131 -23.64 -8.30 26.14
CA GLN A 131 -24.52 -8.21 24.99
C GLN A 131 -24.21 -6.93 24.22
N SER A 132 -24.37 -6.95 22.90
CA SER A 132 -24.12 -5.76 22.08
C SER A 132 -25.06 -5.69 20.87
N ILE A 133 -25.23 -4.46 20.37
CA ILE A 133 -25.96 -4.19 19.13
C ILE A 133 -24.95 -3.61 18.16
N ARG A 134 -24.71 -4.31 17.06
CA ARG A 134 -23.88 -3.84 15.97
C ARG A 134 -24.76 -3.08 15.00
N ILE A 135 -24.35 -1.84 14.68
CA ILE A 135 -25.09 -0.92 13.83
C ILE A 135 -24.28 -0.66 12.57
N THR A 136 -24.82 -0.99 11.42
CA THR A 136 -24.23 -0.62 10.14
C THR A 136 -24.84 0.70 9.68
N LEU A 137 -24.00 1.69 9.41
CA LEU A 137 -24.43 3.02 8.98
C LEU A 137 -24.51 3.11 7.45
N LYS A 138 -25.42 3.96 6.94
CA LYS A 138 -25.47 4.32 5.51
C LYS A 138 -24.27 5.16 5.11
N ASP A 139 -23.90 6.14 5.95
CA ASP A 139 -22.67 6.94 5.81
C ASP A 139 -21.82 6.79 7.07
N PRO A 140 -20.65 6.17 6.95
CA PRO A 140 -19.75 5.97 8.08
C PRO A 140 -19.28 7.25 8.79
N ASN A 141 -19.31 8.40 8.09
CA ASN A 141 -18.88 9.69 8.68
C ASN A 141 -19.94 10.30 9.62
N GLN A 142 -21.19 9.82 9.57
CA GLN A 142 -22.30 10.33 10.39
C GLN A 142 -22.54 9.52 11.67
N PHE A 143 -21.51 8.81 12.17
CA PHE A 143 -21.62 8.00 13.39
C PHE A 143 -21.98 8.82 14.64
N ARG A 144 -21.64 10.12 14.68
CA ARG A 144 -21.90 11.00 15.84
C ARG A 144 -23.38 11.16 16.14
N ASP A 145 -24.21 11.13 15.12
CA ASP A 145 -25.66 11.28 15.28
C ASP A 145 -26.24 10.05 16.00
N VAL A 146 -25.76 8.86 15.63
CA VAL A 146 -26.14 7.61 16.29
C VAL A 146 -25.51 7.51 17.68
N GLU A 147 -24.22 7.85 17.84
CA GLU A 147 -23.53 7.87 19.14
C GLU A 147 -24.28 8.77 20.13
N SER A 148 -24.60 10.01 19.73
CA SER A 148 -25.31 10.95 20.61
C SER A 148 -26.75 10.54 20.94
N ALA A 149 -27.39 9.78 20.07
CA ALA A 149 -28.74 9.30 20.30
C ALA A 149 -28.81 8.14 21.33
N VAL A 150 -27.74 7.35 21.46
CA VAL A 150 -27.72 6.16 22.33
C VAL A 150 -26.85 6.33 23.56
N VAL A 151 -25.90 7.25 23.57
CA VAL A 151 -25.09 7.57 24.76
C VAL A 151 -26.00 8.14 25.86
N GLY A 152 -25.97 7.54 27.03
CA GLY A 152 -26.78 7.96 28.19
C GLY A 152 -28.15 7.34 28.28
N LEU A 153 -28.53 6.43 27.35
CA LEU A 153 -29.74 5.62 27.55
C LEU A 153 -29.52 4.55 28.64
N ASP A 154 -30.54 4.31 29.40
CA ASP A 154 -30.52 3.25 30.41
C ASP A 154 -30.24 1.89 29.74
N GLY A 155 -29.30 1.14 30.31
CA GLY A 155 -28.90 -0.17 29.79
C GLY A 155 -27.75 -0.10 28.77
N VAL A 156 -27.25 1.09 28.40
CA VAL A 156 -26.06 1.25 27.55
C VAL A 156 -24.83 1.44 28.43
N SER A 157 -23.84 0.54 28.27
CA SER A 157 -22.57 0.63 28.96
C SER A 157 -21.61 1.59 28.23
N ARG A 158 -21.39 1.33 26.95
CA ARG A 158 -20.51 2.13 26.12
C ARG A 158 -20.84 2.00 24.64
N VAL A 159 -20.49 3.03 23.89
CA VAL A 159 -20.57 3.01 22.43
C VAL A 159 -19.14 3.00 21.89
N GLN A 160 -18.83 1.99 21.10
CA GLN A 160 -17.51 1.85 20.48
C GLN A 160 -17.62 2.08 18.98
N ASP A 161 -16.92 3.10 18.53
CA ASP A 161 -16.75 3.40 17.11
C ASP A 161 -15.41 2.82 16.64
N VAL A 162 -15.49 1.83 15.76
CA VAL A 162 -14.30 1.20 15.17
C VAL A 162 -13.50 2.21 14.31
N HIS A 163 -14.16 3.24 13.75
CA HIS A 163 -13.49 4.31 13.00
C HIS A 163 -12.50 5.09 13.86
N LYS A 164 -12.81 5.39 15.11
CA LYS A 164 -11.90 6.12 16.00
C LYS A 164 -10.59 5.35 16.22
N VAL A 165 -10.66 4.02 16.23
CA VAL A 165 -9.49 3.15 16.39
C VAL A 165 -8.71 3.00 15.09
N LEU A 166 -9.39 2.90 13.96
CA LEU A 166 -8.77 2.68 12.65
C LEU A 166 -8.24 3.97 12.00
N LYS A 167 -8.87 5.13 12.25
CA LYS A 167 -8.48 6.42 11.67
C LYS A 167 -6.99 6.77 11.83
N PRO A 168 -6.34 6.59 12.99
CA PRO A 168 -4.89 6.82 13.13
C PRO A 168 -4.07 5.88 12.22
N ILE A 169 -4.47 4.63 12.09
CA ILE A 169 -3.80 3.63 11.23
C ILE A 169 -3.88 4.06 9.77
N TYR A 170 -5.09 4.35 9.27
CA TYR A 170 -5.28 4.84 7.90
C TYR A 170 -4.53 6.13 7.63
N SER A 171 -4.54 7.07 8.58
CA SER A 171 -3.82 8.34 8.42
C SER A 171 -2.32 8.13 8.34
N THR A 172 -1.77 7.19 9.12
CA THR A 172 -0.35 6.84 9.10
C THR A 172 0.05 6.17 7.78
N ILE A 173 -0.73 5.18 7.33
CA ILE A 173 -0.52 4.52 6.03
C ILE A 173 -0.58 5.55 4.89
N SER A 174 -1.56 6.44 4.92
CA SER A 174 -1.72 7.51 3.92
C SER A 174 -0.53 8.46 3.90
N ARG A 175 -0.03 8.89 5.07
CA ARG A 175 1.17 9.76 5.18
C ARG A 175 2.41 9.06 4.64
N LEU A 176 2.62 7.79 4.97
CA LEU A 176 3.74 6.99 4.46
C LEU A 176 3.66 6.83 2.94
N LYS A 177 2.47 6.55 2.40
CA LYS A 177 2.22 6.45 0.97
C LYS A 177 2.56 7.75 0.24
N TRP A 178 2.02 8.89 0.69
CA TRP A 178 2.27 10.19 0.06
C TRP A 178 3.70 10.69 0.24
N GLY A 179 4.31 10.43 1.40
CA GLY A 179 5.73 10.72 1.65
C GLY A 179 6.65 9.91 0.75
N GLY A 180 6.41 8.60 0.64
CA GLY A 180 7.15 7.71 -0.26
C GLY A 180 6.99 8.10 -1.73
N PHE A 181 5.74 8.41 -2.15
CA PHE A 181 5.46 8.86 -3.51
C PHE A 181 6.17 10.19 -3.83
N GLY A 182 6.11 11.17 -2.93
CA GLY A 182 6.82 12.44 -3.10
C GLY A 182 8.33 12.26 -3.24
N THR A 183 8.93 11.42 -2.39
CA THR A 183 10.36 11.07 -2.49
C THR A 183 10.67 10.36 -3.81
N ALA A 184 9.83 9.42 -4.25
CA ALA A 184 10.00 8.74 -5.53
C ALA A 184 9.97 9.72 -6.71
N VAL A 185 9.06 10.69 -6.72
CA VAL A 185 8.98 11.73 -7.75
C VAL A 185 10.27 12.55 -7.81
N VAL A 186 10.79 13.00 -6.66
CA VAL A 186 12.06 13.75 -6.60
C VAL A 186 13.22 12.92 -7.16
N LEU A 187 13.31 11.65 -6.79
CA LEU A 187 14.36 10.75 -7.27
C LEU A 187 14.23 10.46 -8.78
N VAL A 188 13.00 10.33 -9.28
CA VAL A 188 12.73 10.19 -10.72
C VAL A 188 13.23 11.44 -11.46
N ILE A 189 12.95 12.64 -10.98
CA ILE A 189 13.45 13.88 -11.58
C ILE A 189 14.99 13.89 -11.57
N ALA A 190 15.62 13.51 -10.46
CA ALA A 190 17.06 13.39 -10.37
C ALA A 190 17.63 12.37 -11.39
N ALA A 191 16.99 11.20 -11.52
CA ALA A 191 17.37 10.20 -12.52
C ALA A 191 17.26 10.73 -13.95
N LEU A 192 16.18 11.45 -14.27
CA LEU A 192 15.99 12.09 -15.57
C LEU A 192 17.09 13.11 -15.88
N MET A 193 17.47 13.93 -14.90
CA MET A 193 18.57 14.89 -15.02
C MET A 193 19.92 14.18 -15.25
N LEU A 194 20.18 13.08 -14.53
CA LEU A 194 21.39 12.28 -14.73
C LEU A 194 21.43 11.66 -16.12
N VAL A 195 20.34 11.05 -16.59
CA VAL A 195 20.22 10.49 -17.93
C VAL A 195 20.43 11.59 -18.99
N ALA A 196 19.80 12.76 -18.82
CA ALA A 196 19.95 13.87 -19.74
C ALA A 196 21.42 14.35 -19.86
N ASN A 197 22.10 14.49 -18.71
CA ASN A 197 23.51 14.89 -18.68
C ASN A 197 24.40 13.83 -19.32
N THR A 198 24.12 12.55 -19.06
CA THR A 198 24.81 11.40 -19.65
C THR A 198 24.75 11.43 -21.18
N ILE A 199 23.56 11.58 -21.73
CA ILE A 199 23.31 11.62 -23.17
C ILE A 199 24.04 12.82 -23.80
N ARG A 200 23.98 14.00 -23.16
CA ARG A 200 24.65 15.19 -23.63
C ARG A 200 26.16 15.00 -23.70
N LEU A 201 26.79 14.47 -22.67
CA LEU A 201 28.22 14.20 -22.61
C LEU A 201 28.65 13.14 -23.63
N ALA A 202 27.88 12.05 -23.75
CA ALA A 202 28.15 10.98 -24.70
C ALA A 202 28.02 11.45 -26.16
N ALA A 203 26.96 12.24 -26.46
CA ALA A 203 26.79 12.83 -27.80
C ALA A 203 27.92 13.80 -28.14
N PHE A 204 28.36 14.62 -27.19
CA PHE A 204 29.50 15.53 -27.41
C PHE A 204 30.81 14.77 -27.61
N ALA A 205 31.09 13.72 -26.85
CA ALA A 205 32.28 12.88 -26.97
C ALA A 205 32.36 12.19 -28.34
N ARG A 206 31.22 11.79 -28.91
CA ARG A 206 31.09 11.08 -30.19
C ARG A 206 30.68 11.98 -31.37
N ARG A 207 30.75 13.29 -31.23
CA ARG A 207 30.29 14.26 -32.25
C ARG A 207 30.86 14.06 -33.67
N ARG A 208 32.13 13.66 -33.78
CA ARG A 208 32.77 13.38 -35.07
C ARG A 208 32.21 12.14 -35.74
N GLU A 209 32.03 11.05 -34.99
CA GLU A 209 31.44 9.79 -35.46
C GLU A 209 30.00 10.01 -35.92
N ILE A 210 29.19 10.73 -35.12
CA ILE A 210 27.83 11.11 -35.44
C ILE A 210 27.77 11.96 -36.73
N GLY A 211 28.72 12.89 -36.90
CA GLY A 211 28.81 13.69 -38.10
C GLY A 211 29.10 12.85 -39.36
N ILE A 212 30.02 11.90 -39.27
CA ILE A 212 30.34 10.98 -40.39
C ILE A 212 29.12 10.09 -40.72
N MET A 213 28.46 9.52 -39.72
CA MET A 213 27.24 8.70 -39.94
C MET A 213 26.14 9.48 -40.66
N ARG A 214 25.98 10.76 -40.35
CA ARG A 214 25.03 11.63 -41.07
C ARG A 214 25.41 11.89 -42.51
N LEU A 215 26.70 12.14 -42.79
CA LEU A 215 27.17 12.36 -44.14
C LEU A 215 26.96 11.14 -45.05
N VAL A 216 27.00 9.95 -44.48
CA VAL A 216 26.70 8.67 -45.18
C VAL A 216 25.18 8.38 -45.21
N GLY A 217 24.30 9.26 -44.65
CA GLY A 217 22.86 9.12 -44.73
C GLY A 217 22.23 8.23 -43.64
N ALA A 218 22.93 7.95 -42.52
CA ALA A 218 22.37 7.18 -41.43
C ALA A 218 21.15 7.86 -40.82
N SER A 219 20.08 7.10 -40.54
CA SER A 219 18.86 7.63 -39.90
C SER A 219 19.12 8.03 -38.46
N THR A 220 18.40 9.05 -37.97
CA THR A 220 18.50 9.52 -36.58
C THR A 220 18.26 8.40 -35.57
N LEU A 221 17.35 7.46 -35.88
CA LEU A 221 17.07 6.29 -35.03
C LEU A 221 18.27 5.34 -34.94
N TYR A 222 18.98 5.13 -36.06
CA TYR A 222 20.19 4.30 -36.09
C TYR A 222 21.31 4.89 -35.23
N ILE A 223 21.48 6.21 -35.27
CA ILE A 223 22.44 6.94 -34.43
C ILE A 223 22.06 6.92 -32.96
N ALA A 224 20.74 6.91 -32.65
CA ALA A 224 20.22 6.85 -31.29
C ALA A 224 20.22 5.44 -30.67
N LEU A 225 20.30 4.38 -31.48
CA LEU A 225 20.15 2.98 -31.05
C LEU A 225 21.13 2.57 -29.94
N PRO A 226 22.42 2.89 -29.95
CA PRO A 226 23.34 2.58 -28.85
C PRO A 226 22.89 3.20 -27.52
N PHE A 227 22.46 4.46 -27.53
CA PHE A 227 21.98 5.16 -26.32
C PHE A 227 20.69 4.55 -25.76
N LEU A 228 19.80 4.13 -26.66
CA LEU A 228 18.57 3.44 -26.26
C LEU A 228 18.85 2.08 -25.63
N LEU A 229 19.83 1.34 -26.15
CA LEU A 229 20.22 0.04 -25.58
C LEU A 229 20.94 0.21 -24.23
N GLU A 230 21.81 1.21 -24.08
CA GLU A 230 22.41 1.56 -22.79
C GLU A 230 21.32 1.91 -21.75
N ALA A 231 20.33 2.73 -22.14
CA ALA A 231 19.19 3.09 -21.29
C ALA A 231 18.31 1.87 -20.94
N LEU A 232 18.11 0.95 -21.88
CA LEU A 232 17.34 -0.28 -21.62
C LEU A 232 18.06 -1.20 -20.63
N VAL A 233 19.38 -1.39 -20.79
CA VAL A 233 20.17 -2.21 -19.86
C VAL A 233 20.15 -1.62 -18.45
N THR A 234 20.33 -0.30 -18.32
CA THR A 234 20.25 0.36 -17.00
C THR A 234 18.85 0.26 -16.37
N ALA A 235 17.79 0.36 -17.20
CA ALA A 235 16.42 0.15 -16.75
C ALA A 235 16.19 -1.27 -16.24
N VAL A 236 16.60 -2.28 -17.03
CA VAL A 236 16.42 -3.70 -16.65
C VAL A 236 17.16 -4.00 -15.36
N LEU A 237 18.39 -3.54 -15.21
CA LEU A 237 19.15 -3.72 -13.96
C LEU A 237 18.47 -3.02 -12.78
N GLY A 238 17.98 -1.80 -12.96
CA GLY A 238 17.22 -1.08 -11.93
C GLY A 238 15.94 -1.83 -11.53
N VAL A 239 15.18 -2.34 -12.50
CA VAL A 239 13.96 -3.12 -12.28
C VAL A 239 14.25 -4.44 -11.55
N VAL A 240 15.29 -5.17 -11.97
CA VAL A 240 15.68 -6.44 -11.33
C VAL A 240 16.08 -6.22 -9.87
N LEU A 241 16.88 -5.19 -9.60
CA LEU A 241 17.28 -4.85 -8.24
C LEU A 241 16.09 -4.42 -7.39
N ALA A 242 15.20 -3.58 -7.93
CA ALA A 242 13.98 -3.16 -7.24
C ALA A 242 13.05 -4.34 -6.97
N GLY A 243 12.84 -5.22 -7.95
CA GLY A 243 12.06 -6.44 -7.80
C GLY A 243 12.63 -7.38 -6.72
N ALA A 244 13.94 -7.56 -6.71
CA ALA A 244 14.63 -8.36 -5.68
C ALA A 244 14.49 -7.74 -4.27
N ALA A 245 14.62 -6.42 -4.16
CA ALA A 245 14.42 -5.71 -2.89
C ALA A 245 12.97 -5.83 -2.38
N LEU A 246 11.99 -5.67 -3.27
CA LEU A 246 10.57 -5.85 -2.95
C LEU A 246 10.26 -7.29 -2.54
N TRP A 247 10.85 -8.28 -3.23
CA TRP A 247 10.72 -9.68 -2.85
C TRP A 247 11.32 -9.94 -1.47
N GLY A 248 12.53 -9.44 -1.22
CA GLY A 248 13.18 -9.53 0.09
C GLY A 248 12.35 -8.88 1.19
N PHE A 249 11.77 -7.71 0.95
CA PHE A 249 10.85 -7.06 1.88
C PHE A 249 9.62 -7.91 2.17
N MET A 250 8.98 -8.46 1.14
CA MET A 250 7.81 -9.34 1.29
C MET A 250 8.14 -10.61 2.10
N GLU A 251 9.28 -11.26 1.81
CA GLU A 251 9.61 -12.53 2.44
C GLU A 251 10.14 -12.35 3.86
N LEU A 252 11.05 -11.38 4.07
CA LEU A 252 11.74 -11.22 5.36
C LEU A 252 10.95 -10.38 6.35
N VAL A 253 10.28 -9.32 5.87
CA VAL A 253 9.57 -8.39 6.77
C VAL A 253 8.10 -8.75 6.89
N VAL A 254 7.38 -8.87 5.75
CA VAL A 254 5.94 -9.09 5.80
C VAL A 254 5.61 -10.50 6.28
N LYS A 255 6.14 -11.54 5.62
CA LYS A 255 5.77 -12.93 5.95
C LYS A 255 6.41 -13.47 7.22
N ARG A 256 7.67 -13.11 7.55
CA ARG A 256 8.36 -13.68 8.72
C ARG A 256 8.15 -12.91 10.01
N GLN A 257 7.93 -11.60 9.94
CA GLN A 257 7.76 -10.76 11.14
C GLN A 257 6.32 -10.28 11.28
N LEU A 258 5.84 -9.43 10.36
CA LEU A 258 4.57 -8.75 10.52
C LEU A 258 3.36 -9.71 10.54
N SER A 259 3.33 -10.74 9.68
CA SER A 259 2.21 -11.69 9.64
C SER A 259 2.14 -12.61 10.85
N VAL A 260 3.27 -12.81 11.56
CA VAL A 260 3.34 -13.61 12.78
C VAL A 260 2.90 -12.77 13.99
N ASP A 261 3.45 -11.55 14.10
CA ASP A 261 3.17 -10.66 15.24
C ASP A 261 1.75 -10.06 15.18
N LEU A 262 1.26 -9.81 13.98
CA LEU A 262 -0.04 -9.16 13.71
C LEU A 262 -0.90 -10.03 12.79
N SER A 263 -1.18 -11.26 13.22
CA SER A 263 -1.93 -12.27 12.45
C SER A 263 -3.38 -11.88 12.12
N PHE A 264 -3.94 -10.88 12.82
CA PHE A 264 -5.30 -10.36 12.60
C PHE A 264 -5.38 -9.40 11.38
N ILE A 265 -4.23 -8.92 10.84
CA ILE A 265 -4.18 -8.05 9.67
C ILE A 265 -4.13 -8.91 8.40
N PRO A 266 -4.95 -8.62 7.37
CA PRO A 266 -4.89 -9.32 6.09
C PRO A 266 -3.72 -8.82 5.23
N TRP A 267 -2.52 -9.30 5.51
CA TRP A 267 -1.30 -8.85 4.82
C TRP A 267 -1.31 -9.09 3.30
N VAL A 268 -0.60 -8.21 2.57
CA VAL A 268 -0.33 -8.37 1.13
C VAL A 268 0.32 -9.71 0.84
N GLY A 269 -0.08 -10.33 -0.27
CA GLY A 269 0.38 -11.65 -0.70
C GLY A 269 1.16 -11.62 -2.01
N ASN A 270 1.40 -12.81 -2.57
CA ASN A 270 2.16 -12.95 -3.82
C ASN A 270 1.50 -12.28 -5.02
N HIS A 271 0.17 -12.20 -5.05
CA HIS A 271 -0.56 -11.50 -6.11
C HIS A 271 -0.28 -9.99 -6.09
N ASP A 272 -0.26 -9.40 -4.90
CA ASP A 272 -0.01 -7.96 -4.73
C ASP A 272 1.44 -7.61 -5.08
N TYR A 273 2.38 -8.50 -4.73
CA TYR A 273 3.77 -8.39 -5.17
C TYR A 273 3.89 -8.41 -6.68
N LEU A 274 3.16 -9.31 -7.37
CA LEU A 274 3.18 -9.37 -8.84
C LEU A 274 2.68 -8.07 -9.46
N LEU A 275 1.62 -7.47 -8.92
CA LEU A 275 1.11 -6.17 -9.39
C LEU A 275 2.14 -5.05 -9.19
N ALA A 276 2.82 -5.03 -8.04
CA ALA A 276 3.90 -4.07 -7.79
C ALA A 276 5.08 -4.28 -8.76
N LEU A 277 5.45 -5.54 -9.02
CA LEU A 277 6.51 -5.89 -9.97
C LEU A 277 6.17 -5.46 -11.41
N ILE A 278 4.92 -5.68 -11.86
CA ILE A 278 4.45 -5.25 -13.18
C ILE A 278 4.53 -3.71 -13.29
N ALA A 279 4.07 -3.00 -12.26
CA ALA A 279 4.15 -1.53 -12.25
C ALA A 279 5.60 -1.04 -12.37
N VAL A 280 6.53 -1.62 -11.61
CA VAL A 280 7.96 -1.31 -11.66
C VAL A 280 8.58 -1.69 -13.01
N ALA A 281 8.21 -2.86 -13.57
CA ALA A 281 8.70 -3.35 -14.85
C ALA A 281 8.27 -2.49 -16.05
N ILE A 282 7.11 -1.85 -15.96
CA ILE A 282 6.63 -0.91 -16.97
C ILE A 282 7.28 0.47 -16.78
N LEU A 283 7.30 0.97 -15.53
CA LEU A 283 7.80 2.30 -15.21
C LEU A 283 9.31 2.44 -15.47
N GLY A 284 10.12 1.43 -15.15
CA GLY A 284 11.57 1.47 -15.36
C GLY A 284 11.98 1.80 -16.78
N PRO A 285 11.58 1.00 -17.79
CA PRO A 285 11.83 1.31 -19.21
C PRO A 285 11.22 2.63 -19.67
N VAL A 286 10.00 2.98 -19.24
CA VAL A 286 9.36 4.25 -19.61
C VAL A 286 10.19 5.44 -19.14
N LEU A 287 10.65 5.42 -17.88
CA LEU A 287 11.46 6.51 -17.29
C LEU A 287 12.83 6.68 -17.93
N THR A 288 13.38 5.64 -18.54
CA THR A 288 14.70 5.71 -19.19
C THR A 288 14.61 5.92 -20.70
N LEU A 289 13.75 5.15 -21.39
CA LEU A 289 13.67 5.18 -22.85
C LEU A 289 13.02 6.46 -23.40
N VAL A 290 11.94 6.94 -22.75
CA VAL A 290 11.24 8.14 -23.22
C VAL A 290 12.15 9.38 -23.18
N PRO A 291 12.82 9.72 -22.07
CA PRO A 291 13.76 10.83 -22.06
C PRO A 291 14.94 10.63 -22.99
N THR A 292 15.48 9.41 -23.07
CA THR A 292 16.58 9.09 -23.99
C THR A 292 16.18 9.36 -25.42
N LEU A 293 14.99 8.96 -25.84
CA LEU A 293 14.49 9.17 -27.19
C LEU A 293 14.23 10.67 -27.49
N VAL A 294 13.69 11.40 -26.54
CA VAL A 294 13.45 12.85 -26.68
C VAL A 294 14.75 13.63 -26.75
N LEU A 295 15.69 13.33 -25.86
CA LEU A 295 16.97 14.05 -25.77
C LEU A 295 17.89 13.72 -26.94
N THR A 296 17.97 12.46 -27.36
CA THR A 296 18.74 12.09 -28.54
C THR A 296 18.21 12.79 -29.79
N ARG A 297 16.88 12.85 -29.99
CA ARG A 297 16.31 13.62 -31.12
C ARG A 297 16.66 15.10 -31.04
N LYS A 298 16.68 15.70 -29.82
CA LYS A 298 17.03 17.12 -29.64
C LYS A 298 18.52 17.41 -29.89
N TYR A 299 19.40 16.60 -29.31
CA TYR A 299 20.84 16.84 -29.38
C TYR A 299 21.52 16.30 -30.68
N LEU A 300 20.85 15.36 -31.34
CA LEU A 300 21.31 14.88 -32.65
C LEU A 300 20.78 15.71 -33.84
N LYS A 301 19.93 16.73 -33.63
CA LYS A 301 19.44 17.60 -34.71
C LYS A 301 20.33 18.78 -35.04
N VAL A 302 21.52 18.90 -34.43
CA VAL A 302 22.47 19.98 -34.68
C VAL A 302 23.36 19.68 -35.90
#